data_f3f758869b7f5fa490d041d12b528086
#
_entry.id   f3f758869b7f5fa490d041d12b528086
#
_cell.length_a   1.000
_cell.length_b   1.000
_cell.length_c   1.000
_cell.angle_alpha   90.00
_cell.angle_beta   90.00
_cell.angle_gamma   90.00
#
_symmetry.space_group_name_H-M   'P 1'
#
loop_
_entity.id
_entity.type
_entity.pdbx_description
1 polymer ?
#
loop_
_entity_poly.entity_id
_entity_poly.type
_entity_poly.pdbx_seq_one_letter_code
_entity_poly.pdbx_strand_id
1 'polypeptide(L)' 'MAGKIRLDKWLWAARFYKTRSLAVDEIGKGRVHVNGVVGKPSREVGPGDLVSIRKQELVFHVEVRGVSGARGPA' A
#
# COMPACT_ATOMS: atom_id res chain seq x y z
N MET A 1 -19.01 -3.14 -7.63
CA MET A 1 -17.86 -3.61 -8.17
C MET A 1 -16.63 -3.42 -7.31
N ALA A 2 -15.94 -4.47 -7.11
CA ALA A 2 -14.78 -4.39 -6.30
C ALA A 2 -13.80 -3.46 -7.00
N GLY A 3 -13.61 -2.35 -6.47
CA GLY A 3 -12.74 -1.41 -7.06
C GLY A 3 -11.30 -1.69 -6.74
N LYS A 4 -10.47 -0.95 -7.42
CA LYS A 4 -9.07 -0.86 -7.07
C LYS A 4 -8.83 0.50 -6.44
N ILE A 5 -7.77 0.59 -5.66
CA ILE A 5 -7.42 1.81 -4.96
C ILE A 5 -5.94 2.09 -5.19
N ARG A 6 -5.58 3.35 -5.27
CA ARG A 6 -4.18 3.74 -5.42
C ARG A 6 -3.36 3.19 -4.25
N LEU A 7 -2.16 2.76 -4.57
CA LEU A 7 -1.27 2.15 -3.57
C LEU A 7 -1.00 3.10 -2.41
N ASP A 8 -0.75 4.37 -2.70
CA ASP A 8 -0.49 5.35 -1.66
C ASP A 8 -1.68 5.50 -0.71
N LYS A 9 -2.88 5.51 -1.27
CA LYS A 9 -4.08 5.63 -0.46
C LYS A 9 -4.33 4.37 0.36
N TRP A 10 -4.12 3.21 -0.24
CA TRP A 10 -4.32 1.94 0.46
C TRP A 10 -3.38 1.80 1.64
N LEU A 11 -2.10 2.15 1.45
CA LEU A 11 -1.11 2.08 2.53
C LEU A 11 -1.46 3.02 3.68
N TRP A 12 -1.97 4.21 3.35
CA TRP A 12 -2.42 5.13 4.36
C TRP A 12 -3.67 4.61 5.08
N ALA A 13 -4.64 4.11 4.33
CA ALA A 13 -5.88 3.60 4.90
C ALA A 13 -5.63 2.36 5.77
N ALA A 14 -4.66 1.55 5.41
CA ALA A 14 -4.27 0.37 6.17
C ALA A 14 -3.34 0.71 7.35
N ARG A 15 -3.05 1.97 7.55
CA ARG A 15 -2.28 2.49 8.68
C ARG A 15 -0.81 2.10 8.67
N PHE A 16 -0.26 1.80 7.51
CA PHE A 16 1.18 1.58 7.39
C PHE A 16 1.95 2.88 7.50
N TYR A 17 1.33 3.99 7.11
CA TYR A 17 1.94 5.32 7.19
C TYR A 17 0.93 6.30 7.74
N LYS A 18 1.44 7.30 8.46
CA LYS A 18 0.59 8.30 9.11
C LYS A 18 -0.11 9.22 8.11
N THR A 19 0.53 9.47 6.96
CA THR A 19 -0.03 10.34 5.94
C THR A 19 0.17 9.72 4.57
N ARG A 20 -0.64 10.16 3.60
CA ARG A 20 -0.45 9.73 2.21
C ARG A 20 0.86 10.24 1.65
N SER A 21 1.30 11.42 2.08
CA SER A 21 2.58 11.96 1.63
C SER A 21 3.74 11.06 2.01
N LEU A 22 3.71 10.50 3.22
CA LEU A 22 4.72 9.54 3.64
C LEU A 22 4.67 8.29 2.78
N ALA A 23 3.48 7.81 2.47
CA ALA A 23 3.33 6.65 1.61
C ALA A 23 3.93 6.90 0.22
N VAL A 24 3.62 8.04 -0.36
CA VAL A 24 4.17 8.42 -1.66
C VAL A 24 5.69 8.46 -1.62
N ASP A 25 6.23 9.06 -0.58
CA ASP A 25 7.68 9.20 -0.43
C ASP A 25 8.36 7.83 -0.34
N GLU A 26 7.83 6.95 0.49
CA GLU A 26 8.41 5.62 0.68
C GLU A 26 8.27 4.75 -0.57
N ILE A 27 7.15 4.86 -1.28
CA ILE A 27 6.98 4.16 -2.55
C ILE A 27 8.01 4.65 -3.54
N GLY A 28 8.23 5.96 -3.59
CA GLY A 28 9.21 6.55 -4.50
C GLY A 28 10.63 6.10 -4.22
N LYS A 29 10.93 5.68 -3.01
CA LYS A 29 12.24 5.16 -2.63
C LYS A 29 12.42 3.68 -2.98
N GLY A 30 11.42 3.05 -3.59
CA GLY A 30 11.49 1.66 -3.97
C GLY A 30 11.28 0.69 -2.83
N ARG A 31 10.65 1.14 -1.75
CA ARG A 31 10.46 0.31 -0.55
C ARG A 31 9.16 -0.47 -0.54
N VAL A 32 8.33 -0.29 -1.55
CA VAL A 32 7.05 -0.98 -1.65
C VAL A 32 6.99 -1.69 -2.99
N HIS A 33 6.68 -2.97 -2.94
CA HIS A 33 6.54 -3.80 -4.14
C HIS A 33 5.11 -4.35 -4.19
N VAL A 34 4.59 -4.49 -5.41
CA VAL A 34 3.29 -5.10 -5.63
C VAL A 34 3.51 -6.30 -6.54
N ASN A 35 3.17 -7.48 -6.05
CA ASN A 35 3.35 -8.74 -6.77
C ASN A 35 4.80 -8.91 -7.26
N GLY A 36 5.75 -8.49 -6.42
CA GLY A 36 7.17 -8.64 -6.72
C GLY A 36 7.77 -7.55 -7.59
N VAL A 37 6.98 -6.55 -7.97
CA VAL A 37 7.44 -5.46 -8.84
C VAL A 37 7.42 -4.16 -8.05
N VAL A 38 8.43 -3.33 -8.24
CA VAL A 38 8.48 -2.03 -7.57
C VAL A 38 7.21 -1.25 -7.85
N GLY A 39 6.53 -0.82 -6.78
CA GLY A 39 5.29 -0.09 -6.90
C GLY A 39 5.50 1.38 -7.22
N LYS A 40 4.45 1.99 -7.74
CA LYS A 40 4.37 3.44 -7.93
C LYS A 40 3.19 3.96 -7.14
N PRO A 41 3.21 5.23 -6.71
CA PRO A 41 2.09 5.76 -5.92
C PRO A 41 0.75 5.64 -6.61
N SER A 42 0.73 5.82 -7.92
CA SER A 42 -0.50 5.73 -8.70
C SER A 42 -0.89 4.31 -9.07
N ARG A 43 -0.05 3.32 -8.76
CA ARG A 43 -0.38 1.93 -9.03
C ARG A 43 -1.63 1.55 -8.25
N GLU A 44 -2.58 0.94 -8.92
CA GLU A 44 -3.80 0.49 -8.25
C GLU A 44 -3.64 -0.94 -7.75
N VAL A 45 -4.19 -1.20 -6.58
CA VAL A 45 -4.20 -2.53 -5.99
C VAL A 45 -5.63 -2.92 -5.65
N GLY A 46 -5.90 -4.20 -5.69
CA GLY A 46 -7.20 -4.75 -5.37
C GLY A 46 -7.07 -6.08 -4.67
N PRO A 47 -8.19 -6.71 -4.31
CA PRO A 47 -8.14 -7.99 -3.60
C PRO A 47 -7.32 -9.02 -4.36
N GLY A 48 -6.45 -9.71 -3.64
CA GLY A 48 -5.57 -10.71 -4.20
C GLY A 48 -4.18 -10.22 -4.53
N ASP A 49 -3.96 -8.91 -4.55
CA ASP A 49 -2.61 -8.39 -4.78
C ASP A 49 -1.75 -8.56 -3.54
N LEU A 50 -0.50 -8.91 -3.74
CA LEU A 50 0.47 -9.07 -2.66
C LEU A 50 1.35 -7.82 -2.62
N VAL A 51 1.38 -7.19 -1.46
CA VAL A 51 2.16 -5.97 -1.26
C VAL A 51 3.28 -6.25 -0.27
N SER A 52 4.50 -5.93 -0.65
CA SER A 52 5.65 -6.05 0.22
C SER A 52 6.09 -4.64 0.61
N ILE A 53 6.19 -4.40 1.90
CA ILE A 53 6.49 -3.08 2.44
C ILE A 53 7.74 -3.19 3.30
N ARG A 54 8.76 -2.44 2.94
CA ARG A 54 9.98 -2.40 3.72
C ARG A 54 9.96 -1.18 4.64
N LYS A 55 10.00 -1.43 5.94
CA LYS A 55 10.10 -0.37 6.94
C LYS A 55 11.30 -0.65 7.81
N GLN A 56 12.30 0.21 7.73
CA GLN A 56 13.56 0.03 8.43
C GLN A 56 14.19 -1.31 8.02
N GLU A 57 14.41 -2.21 8.96
CA GLU A 57 15.01 -3.51 8.66
C GLU A 57 13.97 -4.61 8.50
N LEU A 58 12.69 -4.26 8.59
CA LEU A 58 11.61 -5.24 8.50
C LEU A 58 10.93 -5.17 7.15
N VAL A 59 10.51 -6.33 6.66
CA VAL A 59 9.72 -6.42 5.44
C VAL A 59 8.39 -7.08 5.80
N PHE A 60 7.31 -6.39 5.45
CA PHE A 60 5.97 -6.90 5.67
C PHE A 60 5.40 -7.40 4.35
N HIS A 61 4.87 -8.60 4.35
CA HIS A 61 4.19 -9.17 3.19
C HIS A 61 2.71 -9.24 3.51
N VAL A 62 1.90 -8.47 2.78
CA VAL A 62 0.49 -8.31 3.08
C VAL A 62 -0.33 -8.58 1.83
N GLU A 63 -1.37 -9.37 1.98
CA GLU A 63 -2.31 -9.58 0.88
C GLU A 63 -3.46 -8.58 1.02
N VAL A 64 -3.78 -7.90 -0.07
CA VAL A 64 -4.93 -7.00 -0.09
C VAL A 64 -6.19 -7.85 -0.13
N ARG A 65 -7.06 -7.69 0.86
CA ARG A 65 -8.29 -8.47 0.93
C ARG A 65 -9.52 -7.66 0.65
N GLY A 66 -9.58 -6.47 1.21
CA GLY A 66 -10.68 -5.56 0.95
C GLY A 66 -10.13 -4.23 0.54
N VAL A 67 -10.84 -3.53 -0.31
CA VAL A 67 -10.42 -2.23 -0.78
C VAL A 67 -11.34 -1.18 -0.18
N SER A 68 -10.78 -0.30 0.64
CA SER A 68 -11.52 0.78 1.25
C SER A 68 -10.70 2.05 1.18
N GLY A 69 -11.33 3.11 0.75
CA GLY A 69 -10.68 4.41 0.74
C GLY A 69 -10.79 5.13 2.07
N ALA A 70 -11.49 4.55 3.02
CA ALA A 70 -11.67 5.16 4.32
C ALA A 70 -10.74 4.51 5.33
N ARG A 71 -10.16 5.33 6.18
CA ARG A 71 -9.33 4.84 7.26
C ARG A 71 -10.23 4.41 8.40
N GLY A 72 -10.26 3.12 8.68
CA GLY A 72 -11.13 2.57 9.69
C GLY A 72 -10.74 2.99 11.11
N PRO A 73 -11.59 2.66 12.08
CA PRO A 73 -11.27 2.92 13.48
C PRO A 73 -10.06 2.11 13.91
N ALA A 74 -9.38 2.63 14.90
CA ALA A 74 -8.19 1.96 15.42
C ALA A 74 -8.52 0.62 16.06
#